data_457848fbb9aaa7821764879aee7e1aeb
#
_entry.id   457848fbb9aaa7821764879aee7e1aeb
#
_cell.length_a   1.000
_cell.length_b   1.000
_cell.length_c   1.000
_cell.angle_alpha   90.00
_cell.angle_beta   90.00
_cell.angle_gamma   90.00
#
_symmetry.space_group_name_H-M   'P 1'
#
loop_
_entity.id
_entity.type
_entity.pdbx_description
1 polymer ?
#
loop_
_entity_poly.entity_id
_entity_poly.type
_entity_poly.pdbx_seq_one_letter_code
_entity_poly.pdbx_strand_id
1 'polypeptide(L)'
;MTGHSSDMQLQSDIQYRILTEATGSLTAGYLIKSIKAAGHICVGSDIQDRCAGTELADDFVVMPSSADANLWRVIEKILFKKQIDVVIPSLDETLLSWAERKKHFSSLGVQVILSDPASVEVCQDKWLTFQFFSENGIPTPMTSLTQQYSVVKPRLGRGGAGVKITEEPVEMNGMVSQELLVGVEYTIDVFCDKESRPSYIVPRRRMKVKDGKSTQGIVERHEGIESWVKVICERLPFVGPINIQCFLLPDGDIKFVEINPRIAGGMALGFAATENWVDLIVRNLIHGQPLSPGPVLDGLEMRRYYAEVFVS
;
A
#
# COMPACT_ATOMS: atom_id res chain seq x y z
N MET A 1 -2.10 42.42 -5.65
CA MET A 1 -2.42 41.00 -5.95
C MET A 1 -1.19 40.29 -6.50
N THR A 2 -0.09 40.19 -5.75
CA THR A 2 1.20 39.64 -6.22
C THR A 2 1.87 38.68 -5.24
N GLY A 3 1.16 38.24 -4.19
CA GLY A 3 1.72 37.35 -3.17
C GLY A 3 1.53 35.84 -3.44
N HIS A 4 0.53 35.44 -4.23
CA HIS A 4 0.16 34.02 -4.38
C HIS A 4 1.06 33.21 -5.36
N SER A 5 1.75 33.86 -6.28
CA SER A 5 2.59 33.14 -7.27
C SER A 5 3.99 32.82 -6.75
N SER A 6 4.52 33.65 -5.84
CA SER A 6 5.84 33.43 -5.23
C SER A 6 5.83 32.30 -4.18
N ASP A 7 4.75 32.16 -3.42
CA ASP A 7 4.63 31.09 -2.42
C ASP A 7 4.42 29.71 -3.06
N MET A 8 3.72 29.65 -4.20
CA MET A 8 3.58 28.39 -4.97
C MET A 8 4.91 27.96 -5.61
N GLN A 9 5.74 28.89 -6.03
CA GLN A 9 7.04 28.59 -6.67
C GLN A 9 8.11 28.20 -5.63
N LEU A 10 8.07 28.79 -4.42
CA LEU A 10 8.95 28.44 -3.31
C LEU A 10 8.68 27.05 -2.73
N GLN A 11 7.44 26.53 -2.81
CA GLN A 11 7.08 25.19 -2.33
C GLN A 11 7.50 24.09 -3.31
N SER A 12 7.75 24.39 -4.60
CA SER A 12 8.24 23.42 -5.58
C SER A 12 9.73 23.06 -5.41
N ASP A 13 10.48 23.84 -4.63
CA ASP A 13 11.94 23.69 -4.49
C ASP A 13 12.36 22.91 -3.22
N ILE A 14 11.41 22.51 -2.37
CA ILE A 14 11.73 21.76 -1.15
C ILE A 14 12.03 20.30 -1.49
N GLN A 15 13.29 19.90 -1.29
CA GLN A 15 13.71 18.51 -1.43
C GLN A 15 13.60 17.79 -0.09
N TYR A 16 12.70 16.80 -0.01
CA TYR A 16 12.49 15.95 1.17
C TYR A 16 13.41 14.73 1.16
N ARG A 17 13.83 14.29 2.35
CA ARG A 17 14.44 12.98 2.57
C ARG A 17 13.35 11.98 2.95
N ILE A 18 13.01 11.09 2.02
CA ILE A 18 11.88 10.16 2.13
C ILE A 18 12.40 8.76 2.42
N LEU A 19 12.06 8.23 3.60
CA LEU A 19 12.36 6.85 3.98
C LEU A 19 11.26 5.91 3.48
N THR A 20 11.67 4.77 2.89
CA THR A 20 10.77 3.64 2.60
C THR A 20 11.40 2.33 3.02
N GLU A 21 10.56 1.36 3.41
CA GLU A 21 10.97 0.07 4.00
C GLU A 21 11.01 -1.05 2.96
N ALA A 22 11.63 -2.18 3.34
CA ALA A 22 11.69 -3.43 2.58
C ALA A 22 12.20 -3.24 1.14
N THR A 23 13.23 -2.40 0.97
CA THR A 23 13.78 -2.04 -0.35
C THR A 23 14.57 -3.17 -1.02
N GLY A 24 14.87 -4.25 -0.32
CA GLY A 24 15.33 -5.52 -0.91
C GLY A 24 14.25 -6.31 -1.65
N SER A 25 12.97 -5.92 -1.52
CA SER A 25 11.89 -6.57 -2.27
C SER A 25 12.01 -6.30 -3.76
N LEU A 26 11.77 -7.32 -4.58
CA LEU A 26 11.75 -7.22 -6.05
C LEU A 26 10.77 -6.17 -6.60
N THR A 27 9.87 -5.69 -5.77
CA THR A 27 8.85 -4.71 -6.16
C THR A 27 9.12 -3.30 -5.63
N ALA A 28 10.18 -3.09 -4.86
CA ALA A 28 10.49 -1.79 -4.26
C ALA A 28 11.07 -0.78 -5.26
N GLY A 29 11.72 -1.26 -6.32
CA GLY A 29 12.47 -0.41 -7.26
C GLY A 29 11.63 0.69 -7.93
N TYR A 30 10.30 0.47 -8.13
CA TYR A 30 9.47 1.52 -8.70
C TYR A 30 9.22 2.68 -7.74
N LEU A 31 9.05 2.41 -6.44
CA LEU A 31 8.86 3.46 -5.44
C LEU A 31 10.13 4.28 -5.26
N ILE A 32 11.30 3.62 -5.19
CA ILE A 32 12.60 4.30 -5.17
C ILE A 32 12.73 5.24 -6.36
N LYS A 33 12.46 4.74 -7.58
CA LYS A 33 12.50 5.55 -8.81
C LYS A 33 11.48 6.70 -8.78
N SER A 34 10.29 6.47 -8.25
CA SER A 34 9.25 7.50 -8.15
C SER A 34 9.63 8.62 -7.17
N ILE A 35 10.24 8.27 -6.02
CA ILE A 35 10.75 9.27 -5.07
C ILE A 35 11.82 10.14 -5.73
N LYS A 36 12.78 9.52 -6.42
CA LYS A 36 13.85 10.25 -7.12
C LYS A 36 13.31 11.08 -8.29
N ALA A 37 12.36 10.56 -9.07
CA ALA A 37 11.72 11.27 -10.17
C ALA A 37 10.89 12.48 -9.71
N ALA A 38 10.36 12.45 -8.48
CA ALA A 38 9.71 13.59 -7.82
C ALA A 38 10.71 14.65 -7.30
N GLY A 39 12.02 14.48 -7.51
CA GLY A 39 13.06 15.42 -7.07
C GLY A 39 13.46 15.26 -5.60
N HIS A 40 13.07 14.18 -4.93
CA HIS A 40 13.34 13.94 -3.52
C HIS A 40 14.47 12.93 -3.31
N ILE A 41 15.09 12.95 -2.14
CA ILE A 41 16.14 12.01 -1.74
C ILE A 41 15.47 10.74 -1.21
N CYS A 42 15.71 9.61 -1.87
CA CYS A 42 15.22 8.32 -1.40
C CYS A 42 16.19 7.71 -0.40
N VAL A 43 15.72 7.50 0.83
CA VAL A 43 16.44 6.72 1.84
C VAL A 43 15.79 5.33 1.90
N GLY A 44 16.49 4.35 1.35
CA GLY A 44 16.04 2.95 1.38
C GLY A 44 16.32 2.31 2.74
N SER A 45 15.48 1.34 3.13
CA SER A 45 15.77 0.54 4.31
C SER A 45 15.37 -0.92 4.15
N ASP A 46 16.16 -1.81 4.74
CA ASP A 46 15.90 -3.25 4.80
C ASP A 46 16.59 -3.83 6.04
N ILE A 47 16.26 -5.07 6.39
CA ILE A 47 16.99 -5.84 7.41
C ILE A 47 18.34 -6.38 6.89
N GLN A 48 18.50 -6.42 5.57
CA GLN A 48 19.72 -6.88 4.90
C GLN A 48 20.49 -5.69 4.33
N ASP A 49 21.79 -5.67 4.55
CA ASP A 49 22.70 -4.65 4.02
C ASP A 49 23.13 -4.91 2.56
N ARG A 50 22.91 -6.12 2.05
CA ARG A 50 23.25 -6.56 0.70
C ARG A 50 21.99 -6.85 -0.12
N CYS A 51 21.29 -5.81 -0.51
CA CYS A 51 20.10 -5.90 -1.35
C CYS A 51 20.14 -4.85 -2.47
N ALA A 52 19.31 -5.01 -3.49
CA ALA A 52 19.28 -4.06 -4.60
C ALA A 52 18.93 -2.64 -4.14
N GLY A 53 18.19 -2.50 -3.05
CA GLY A 53 17.82 -1.21 -2.47
C GLY A 53 19.01 -0.35 -2.06
N THR A 54 20.15 -0.97 -1.64
CA THR A 54 21.39 -0.24 -1.30
C THR A 54 21.95 0.56 -2.48
N GLU A 55 21.82 0.02 -3.68
CA GLU A 55 22.38 0.64 -4.90
C GLU A 55 21.37 1.53 -5.64
N LEU A 56 20.08 1.27 -5.45
CA LEU A 56 19.03 2.01 -6.15
C LEU A 56 18.64 3.31 -5.42
N ALA A 57 18.67 3.31 -4.08
CA ALA A 57 18.37 4.49 -3.27
C ALA A 57 19.55 5.48 -3.23
N ASP A 58 19.30 6.72 -2.85
CA ASP A 58 20.35 7.76 -2.71
C ASP A 58 21.11 7.59 -1.39
N ASP A 59 20.45 7.02 -0.38
CA ASP A 59 21.03 6.68 0.92
C ASP A 59 20.34 5.41 1.43
N PHE A 60 20.97 4.70 2.38
CA PHE A 60 20.45 3.44 2.88
C PHE A 60 20.66 3.28 4.37
N VAL A 61 19.74 2.57 5.02
CA VAL A 61 19.86 2.18 6.43
C VAL A 61 19.45 0.72 6.64
N VAL A 62 20.20 0.02 7.47
CA VAL A 62 19.81 -1.29 7.96
C VAL A 62 18.84 -1.11 9.12
N MET A 63 17.64 -1.65 8.99
CA MET A 63 16.61 -1.64 10.03
C MET A 63 16.73 -2.88 10.92
N PRO A 64 16.41 -2.78 12.20
CA PRO A 64 16.20 -3.96 13.03
C PRO A 64 15.03 -4.81 12.49
N SER A 65 15.00 -6.08 12.89
CA SER A 65 13.82 -6.92 12.66
C SER A 65 12.58 -6.30 13.30
N SER A 66 11.41 -6.49 12.65
CA SER A 66 10.12 -6.07 13.23
C SER A 66 9.82 -6.71 14.59
N ALA A 67 10.48 -7.82 14.93
CA ALA A 67 10.39 -8.49 16.22
C ALA A 67 11.37 -7.96 17.28
N ASP A 68 12.26 -7.00 16.95
CA ASP A 68 13.22 -6.45 17.90
C ASP A 68 12.51 -5.56 18.93
N ALA A 69 12.70 -5.85 20.21
CA ALA A 69 12.12 -5.06 21.31
C ALA A 69 12.56 -3.60 21.32
N ASN A 70 13.73 -3.28 20.73
CA ASN A 70 14.27 -1.91 20.62
C ASN A 70 13.93 -1.23 19.29
N LEU A 71 13.15 -1.87 18.42
CA LEU A 71 12.85 -1.39 17.07
C LEU A 71 12.56 0.12 17.02
N TRP A 72 11.60 0.58 17.78
CA TRP A 72 11.14 1.96 17.72
C TRP A 72 12.16 2.97 18.24
N ARG A 73 12.93 2.60 19.23
CA ARG A 73 14.05 3.41 19.72
C ARG A 73 15.18 3.54 18.68
N VAL A 74 15.42 2.48 17.93
CA VAL A 74 16.41 2.48 16.84
C VAL A 74 15.91 3.29 15.66
N ILE A 75 14.63 3.10 15.26
CA ILE A 75 13.99 3.88 14.19
C ILE A 75 14.10 5.38 14.50
N GLU A 76 13.72 5.83 15.69
CA GLU A 76 13.77 7.24 16.06
C GLU A 76 15.18 7.83 15.91
N LYS A 77 16.22 7.09 16.34
CA LYS A 77 17.61 7.50 16.13
C LYS A 77 18.00 7.56 14.66
N ILE A 78 17.53 6.62 13.85
CA ILE A 78 17.77 6.60 12.40
C ILE A 78 17.12 7.82 11.76
N LEU A 79 15.84 8.11 12.06
CA LEU A 79 15.13 9.25 11.52
C LEU A 79 15.86 10.55 11.80
N PHE A 80 16.32 10.74 13.04
CA PHE A 80 17.10 11.90 13.42
C PHE A 80 18.46 11.95 12.72
N LYS A 81 19.26 10.86 12.78
CA LYS A 81 20.61 10.79 12.20
C LYS A 81 20.61 11.00 10.69
N LYS A 82 19.60 10.49 10.01
CA LYS A 82 19.45 10.55 8.55
C LYS A 82 18.64 11.77 8.09
N GLN A 83 18.20 12.61 9.03
CA GLN A 83 17.40 13.80 8.75
C GLN A 83 16.17 13.48 7.88
N ILE A 84 15.41 12.45 8.28
CA ILE A 84 14.25 12.02 7.53
C ILE A 84 13.09 13.00 7.76
N ASP A 85 12.51 13.49 6.68
CA ASP A 85 11.36 14.38 6.71
C ASP A 85 10.04 13.61 6.56
N VAL A 86 10.06 12.55 5.75
CA VAL A 86 8.87 11.78 5.39
C VAL A 86 9.15 10.28 5.47
N VAL A 87 8.22 9.52 6.01
CA VAL A 87 8.24 8.05 5.97
C VAL A 87 7.05 7.56 5.17
N ILE A 88 7.30 6.71 4.18
CA ILE A 88 6.29 5.94 3.45
C ILE A 88 6.42 4.48 3.88
N PRO A 89 5.66 4.04 4.90
CA PRO A 89 5.70 2.66 5.37
C PRO A 89 5.23 1.69 4.29
N SER A 90 5.92 0.55 4.17
CA SER A 90 5.59 -0.47 3.17
C SER A 90 5.68 -1.91 3.69
N LEU A 91 6.09 -2.08 4.95
CA LEU A 91 6.22 -3.37 5.61
C LEU A 91 4.99 -3.64 6.48
N ASP A 92 4.20 -4.66 6.15
CA ASP A 92 2.94 -4.97 6.83
C ASP A 92 3.10 -5.16 8.34
N GLU A 93 4.19 -5.78 8.78
CA GLU A 93 4.48 -6.10 10.18
C GLU A 93 4.65 -4.85 11.06
N THR A 94 4.94 -3.69 10.48
CA THR A 94 5.19 -2.43 11.23
C THR A 94 4.08 -1.39 11.04
N LEU A 95 3.12 -1.60 10.12
CA LEU A 95 2.13 -0.58 9.73
C LEU A 95 1.31 -0.05 10.91
N LEU A 96 0.71 -0.93 11.72
CA LEU A 96 -0.12 -0.49 12.85
C LEU A 96 0.71 0.33 13.83
N SER A 97 1.91 -0.13 14.12
CA SER A 97 2.81 0.58 15.03
C SER A 97 3.31 1.93 14.47
N TRP A 98 3.48 2.06 13.14
CA TRP A 98 3.72 3.36 12.50
C TRP A 98 2.50 4.28 12.65
N ALA A 99 1.30 3.75 12.41
CA ALA A 99 0.05 4.51 12.53
C ALA A 99 -0.17 5.03 13.96
N GLU A 100 0.04 4.19 14.98
CA GLU A 100 -0.04 4.56 16.40
C GLU A 100 0.94 5.66 16.79
N ARG A 101 2.15 5.67 16.19
CA ARG A 101 3.22 6.62 16.47
C ARG A 101 3.24 7.85 15.56
N LYS A 102 2.32 7.94 14.61
CA LYS A 102 2.23 9.03 13.63
C LYS A 102 2.25 10.42 14.28
N LYS A 103 1.47 10.60 15.36
CA LYS A 103 1.43 11.88 16.10
C LYS A 103 2.77 12.18 16.81
N HIS A 104 3.40 11.17 17.39
CA HIS A 104 4.72 11.30 18.01
C HIS A 104 5.76 11.74 16.98
N PHE A 105 5.87 11.05 15.85
CA PHE A 105 6.82 11.41 14.79
C PHE A 105 6.53 12.80 14.19
N SER A 106 5.26 13.16 14.02
CA SER A 106 4.88 14.49 13.57
C SER A 106 5.36 15.59 14.53
N SER A 107 5.34 15.35 15.85
CA SER A 107 5.89 16.29 16.85
C SER A 107 7.42 16.43 16.78
N LEU A 108 8.09 15.46 16.16
CA LEU A 108 9.53 15.49 15.87
C LEU A 108 9.86 16.03 14.47
N GLY A 109 8.86 16.51 13.73
CA GLY A 109 9.02 17.05 12.38
C GLY A 109 9.00 16.01 11.27
N VAL A 110 8.69 14.73 11.57
CA VAL A 110 8.64 13.64 10.58
C VAL A 110 7.20 13.30 10.21
N GLN A 111 6.87 13.38 8.92
CA GLN A 111 5.55 13.03 8.41
C GLN A 111 5.48 11.54 8.06
N VAL A 112 4.56 10.78 8.67
CA VAL A 112 4.32 9.38 8.34
C VAL A 112 3.10 9.28 7.44
N ILE A 113 3.27 8.82 6.21
CA ILE A 113 2.21 8.71 5.20
C ILE A 113 1.48 7.39 5.38
N LEU A 114 0.42 7.44 6.17
CA LEU A 114 -0.38 6.27 6.51
C LEU A 114 -1.74 6.72 7.04
N SER A 115 -2.77 5.88 6.88
CA SER A 115 -4.08 6.06 7.49
C SER A 115 -4.02 5.97 9.01
N ASP A 116 -5.10 6.33 9.70
CA ASP A 116 -5.16 6.26 11.15
C ASP A 116 -5.16 4.82 11.68
N PRO A 117 -4.74 4.58 12.93
CA PRO A 117 -4.60 3.24 13.48
C PRO A 117 -5.84 2.35 13.34
N ALA A 118 -7.03 2.93 13.55
CA ALA A 118 -8.30 2.19 13.44
C ALA A 118 -8.52 1.63 12.03
N SER A 119 -8.23 2.41 10.98
CA SER A 119 -8.34 1.96 9.60
C SER A 119 -7.28 0.90 9.28
N VAL A 120 -6.05 1.08 9.77
CA VAL A 120 -4.96 0.11 9.56
C VAL A 120 -5.27 -1.23 10.24
N GLU A 121 -5.76 -1.21 11.47
CA GLU A 121 -6.12 -2.40 12.24
C GLU A 121 -7.18 -3.24 11.52
N VAL A 122 -8.27 -2.59 11.06
CA VAL A 122 -9.33 -3.26 10.28
C VAL A 122 -8.75 -3.93 9.03
N CYS A 123 -7.83 -3.28 8.33
CA CYS A 123 -7.26 -3.80 7.09
C CYS A 123 -6.25 -4.94 7.31
N GLN A 124 -5.52 -4.94 8.42
CA GLN A 124 -4.50 -5.96 8.68
C GLN A 124 -5.06 -7.29 9.14
N ASP A 125 -6.24 -7.30 9.77
CA ASP A 125 -6.91 -8.51 10.23
C ASP A 125 -8.06 -8.90 9.29
N LYS A 126 -7.93 -10.03 8.60
CA LYS A 126 -8.92 -10.53 7.63
C LYS A 126 -10.30 -10.81 8.24
N TRP A 127 -10.35 -11.09 9.54
CA TRP A 127 -11.63 -11.21 10.25
C TRP A 127 -12.28 -9.85 10.46
N LEU A 128 -11.51 -8.84 10.91
CA LEU A 128 -12.04 -7.48 11.05
C LEU A 128 -12.42 -6.87 9.70
N THR A 129 -11.64 -7.12 8.64
CA THR A 129 -12.00 -6.72 7.27
C THR A 129 -13.34 -7.34 6.83
N PHE A 130 -13.55 -8.63 7.09
CA PHE A 130 -14.82 -9.31 6.78
C PHE A 130 -15.98 -8.70 7.57
N GLN A 131 -15.80 -8.47 8.88
CA GLN A 131 -16.84 -7.84 9.71
C GLN A 131 -17.19 -6.44 9.18
N PHE A 132 -16.17 -5.61 8.91
CA PHE A 132 -16.36 -4.28 8.33
C PHE A 132 -17.16 -4.33 7.02
N PHE A 133 -16.79 -5.21 6.10
CA PHE A 133 -17.52 -5.36 4.83
C PHE A 133 -18.97 -5.79 5.06
N SER A 134 -19.19 -6.81 5.88
CA SER A 134 -20.51 -7.36 6.16
C SER A 134 -21.45 -6.34 6.84
N GLU A 135 -20.95 -5.63 7.84
CA GLU A 135 -21.71 -4.62 8.60
C GLU A 135 -22.09 -3.40 7.73
N ASN A 136 -21.29 -3.11 6.70
CA ASN A 136 -21.56 -2.00 5.78
C ASN A 136 -22.22 -2.43 4.46
N GLY A 137 -22.66 -3.69 4.36
CA GLY A 137 -23.31 -4.22 3.15
C GLY A 137 -22.41 -4.29 1.93
N ILE A 138 -21.08 -4.26 2.10
CA ILE A 138 -20.09 -4.41 1.05
C ILE A 138 -19.96 -5.89 0.69
N PRO A 139 -20.13 -6.28 -0.59
CA PRO A 139 -20.07 -7.68 -0.98
C PRO A 139 -18.69 -8.29 -0.66
N THR A 140 -18.70 -9.40 0.11
CA THR A 140 -17.50 -10.08 0.56
C THR A 140 -17.76 -11.60 0.63
N PRO A 141 -16.74 -12.46 0.45
CA PRO A 141 -16.92 -13.89 0.64
C PRO A 141 -17.22 -14.21 2.11
N MET A 142 -18.10 -15.19 2.34
CA MET A 142 -18.39 -15.67 3.68
C MET A 142 -17.10 -16.14 4.35
N THR A 143 -16.91 -15.71 5.59
CA THR A 143 -15.68 -15.94 6.35
C THR A 143 -16.04 -16.39 7.78
N SER A 144 -15.26 -17.29 8.35
CA SER A 144 -15.48 -17.85 9.69
C SER A 144 -14.16 -18.02 10.45
N LEU A 145 -14.23 -17.94 11.78
CA LEU A 145 -13.11 -18.28 12.69
C LEU A 145 -12.99 -19.79 12.93
N THR A 146 -13.96 -20.59 12.48
CA THR A 146 -13.91 -22.05 12.44
C THR A 146 -13.79 -22.52 10.99
N GLN A 147 -13.41 -23.78 10.76
CA GLN A 147 -13.26 -24.32 9.40
C GLN A 147 -14.64 -24.66 8.79
N GLN A 148 -15.34 -23.63 8.31
CA GLN A 148 -16.62 -23.80 7.60
C GLN A 148 -16.46 -23.79 6.07
N TYR A 149 -15.34 -23.29 5.58
CA TYR A 149 -15.05 -23.10 4.15
C TYR A 149 -13.69 -23.67 3.81
N SER A 150 -13.49 -24.00 2.53
CA SER A 150 -12.28 -24.69 2.05
C SER A 150 -11.03 -23.84 1.98
N VAL A 151 -11.14 -22.50 1.85
CA VAL A 151 -9.94 -21.64 1.88
C VAL A 151 -9.61 -21.33 3.32
N VAL A 152 -8.47 -21.83 3.81
CA VAL A 152 -7.97 -21.53 5.16
C VAL A 152 -6.71 -20.68 5.05
N LYS A 153 -6.68 -19.58 5.80
CA LYS A 153 -5.57 -18.60 5.74
C LYS A 153 -5.33 -17.91 7.09
N PRO A 154 -4.09 -17.46 7.37
CA PRO A 154 -3.81 -16.64 8.56
C PRO A 154 -4.66 -15.36 8.57
N ARG A 155 -5.20 -15.01 9.76
CA ARG A 155 -5.90 -13.72 9.98
C ARG A 155 -4.98 -12.54 9.65
N LEU A 156 -3.76 -12.61 10.18
CA LEU A 156 -2.69 -11.63 9.93
C LEU A 156 -1.71 -12.20 8.90
N GLY A 157 -1.11 -11.34 8.08
CA GLY A 157 -0.12 -11.75 7.09
C GLY A 157 -0.47 -11.32 5.67
N ARG A 158 0.46 -11.53 4.76
CA ARG A 158 0.46 -10.96 3.39
C ARG A 158 0.92 -11.96 2.33
N GLY A 159 0.68 -11.62 1.07
CA GLY A 159 1.29 -12.30 -0.09
C GLY A 159 0.87 -13.76 -0.27
N GLY A 160 -0.27 -14.17 0.27
CA GLY A 160 -0.76 -15.54 0.16
C GLY A 160 0.01 -16.56 1.01
N ALA A 161 0.93 -16.12 1.88
CA ALA A 161 1.65 -17.02 2.77
C ALA A 161 0.68 -17.75 3.71
N GLY A 162 0.82 -19.08 3.80
CA GLY A 162 -0.03 -19.90 4.68
C GLY A 162 -1.45 -20.13 4.19
N VAL A 163 -1.81 -19.69 2.99
CA VAL A 163 -3.12 -20.01 2.37
C VAL A 163 -3.15 -21.45 1.94
N LYS A 164 -4.20 -22.16 2.32
CA LYS A 164 -4.50 -23.56 1.93
C LYS A 164 -5.90 -23.64 1.38
N ILE A 165 -6.10 -24.47 0.38
CA ILE A 165 -7.43 -24.86 -0.10
C ILE A 165 -7.55 -26.35 0.25
N THR A 166 -8.39 -26.68 1.24
CA THR A 166 -8.49 -28.03 1.78
C THR A 166 -9.81 -28.25 2.51
N GLU A 167 -10.32 -29.46 2.42
CA GLU A 167 -11.42 -29.96 3.25
C GLU A 167 -10.89 -30.76 4.48
N GLU A 168 -9.59 -31.08 4.50
CA GLU A 168 -8.97 -31.73 5.64
C GLU A 168 -8.92 -30.79 6.86
N PRO A 169 -9.11 -31.33 8.08
CA PRO A 169 -9.08 -30.51 9.30
C PRO A 169 -7.76 -29.74 9.45
N VAL A 170 -7.87 -28.44 9.77
CA VAL A 170 -6.74 -27.55 10.03
C VAL A 170 -6.91 -26.91 11.41
N GLU A 171 -5.81 -26.78 12.16
CA GLU A 171 -5.80 -25.97 13.39
C GLU A 171 -6.16 -24.50 13.05
N MET A 172 -7.24 -24.01 13.68
CA MET A 172 -7.81 -22.69 13.35
C MET A 172 -7.35 -21.55 14.25
N ASN A 173 -6.44 -21.80 15.19
CA ASN A 173 -5.90 -20.73 16.03
C ASN A 173 -5.14 -19.69 15.17
N GLY A 174 -5.56 -18.42 15.22
CA GLY A 174 -5.00 -17.37 14.38
C GLY A 174 -5.33 -17.45 12.88
N MET A 175 -6.28 -18.30 12.51
CA MET A 175 -6.72 -18.53 11.13
C MET A 175 -8.15 -18.04 10.90
N VAL A 176 -8.51 -17.89 9.63
CA VAL A 176 -9.89 -17.81 9.15
C VAL A 176 -10.10 -18.85 8.05
N SER A 177 -11.33 -19.37 7.94
CA SER A 177 -11.78 -20.04 6.73
C SER A 177 -12.64 -19.11 5.91
N GLN A 178 -12.57 -19.22 4.59
CA GLN A 178 -13.28 -18.34 3.67
C GLN A 178 -13.83 -19.10 2.47
N GLU A 179 -14.96 -18.66 1.97
CA GLU A 179 -15.58 -19.16 0.73
C GLU A 179 -14.56 -19.09 -0.42
N LEU A 180 -14.44 -20.17 -1.18
CA LEU A 180 -13.61 -20.21 -2.39
C LEU A 180 -14.30 -19.44 -3.51
N LEU A 181 -13.67 -18.39 -3.97
CA LEU A 181 -14.16 -17.62 -5.10
C LEU A 181 -13.54 -18.12 -6.40
N VAL A 182 -14.38 -18.28 -7.42
CA VAL A 182 -13.97 -18.59 -8.79
C VAL A 182 -14.37 -17.42 -9.68
N GLY A 183 -13.38 -16.67 -10.16
CA GLY A 183 -13.62 -15.46 -10.94
C GLY A 183 -12.34 -14.78 -11.35
N VAL A 184 -12.48 -13.58 -11.90
CA VAL A 184 -11.36 -12.74 -12.32
C VAL A 184 -10.91 -11.89 -11.14
N GLU A 185 -9.64 -12.03 -10.75
CA GLU A 185 -9.05 -11.27 -9.65
C GLU A 185 -8.65 -9.87 -10.10
N TYR A 186 -9.18 -8.87 -9.41
CA TYR A 186 -8.79 -7.47 -9.55
C TYR A 186 -8.01 -6.99 -8.33
N THR A 187 -7.07 -6.12 -8.58
CA THR A 187 -6.39 -5.32 -7.57
C THR A 187 -6.62 -3.86 -7.91
N ILE A 188 -7.15 -3.08 -6.99
CA ILE A 188 -7.49 -1.69 -7.20
C ILE A 188 -6.49 -0.83 -6.45
N ASP A 189 -5.70 -0.05 -7.16
CA ASP A 189 -4.85 0.97 -6.54
C ASP A 189 -5.68 2.23 -6.34
N VAL A 190 -5.67 2.75 -5.12
CA VAL A 190 -6.45 3.94 -4.74
C VAL A 190 -5.52 4.95 -4.09
N PHE A 191 -5.64 6.21 -4.49
CA PHE A 191 -5.03 7.31 -3.78
C PHE A 191 -6.12 8.13 -3.10
N CYS A 192 -6.09 8.19 -1.77
CA CYS A 192 -6.98 9.00 -0.97
C CYS A 192 -6.29 10.31 -0.55
N ASP A 193 -6.99 11.43 -0.71
CA ASP A 193 -6.51 12.74 -0.29
C ASP A 193 -6.54 12.89 1.25
N LYS A 194 -6.09 14.04 1.74
CA LYS A 194 -6.06 14.31 3.18
C LYS A 194 -7.46 14.39 3.83
N GLU A 195 -8.52 14.57 3.05
CA GLU A 195 -9.92 14.52 3.46
C GLU A 195 -10.52 13.11 3.29
N SER A 196 -9.70 12.08 3.03
CA SER A 196 -10.09 10.67 2.82
C SER A 196 -10.95 10.44 1.56
N ARG A 197 -10.95 11.35 0.59
CA ARG A 197 -11.66 11.17 -0.67
C ARG A 197 -10.76 10.44 -1.67
N PRO A 198 -11.25 9.37 -2.33
CA PRO A 198 -10.46 8.68 -3.35
C PRO A 198 -10.32 9.57 -4.61
N SER A 199 -9.11 10.15 -4.77
CA SER A 199 -8.76 11.00 -5.91
C SER A 199 -8.45 10.17 -7.17
N TYR A 200 -7.83 9.00 -6.99
CA TYR A 200 -7.63 8.02 -8.04
C TYR A 200 -8.16 6.66 -7.60
N ILE A 201 -8.86 5.97 -8.51
CA ILE A 201 -9.29 4.58 -8.39
C ILE A 201 -8.85 3.90 -9.67
N VAL A 202 -7.90 2.96 -9.59
CA VAL A 202 -7.30 2.29 -10.75
C VAL A 202 -7.48 0.78 -10.64
N PRO A 203 -8.61 0.23 -11.12
CA PRO A 203 -8.82 -1.20 -11.18
C PRO A 203 -7.84 -1.85 -12.16
N ARG A 204 -7.20 -2.91 -11.73
CA ARG A 204 -6.23 -3.68 -12.53
C ARG A 204 -6.57 -5.16 -12.49
N ARG A 205 -6.82 -5.76 -13.65
CA ARG A 205 -6.94 -7.19 -13.76
C ARG A 205 -5.57 -7.86 -13.64
N ARG A 206 -5.47 -8.85 -12.76
CA ARG A 206 -4.24 -9.64 -12.57
C ARG A 206 -4.14 -10.70 -13.67
N MET A 207 -3.08 -10.64 -14.49
CA MET A 207 -2.86 -11.58 -15.61
C MET A 207 -1.92 -12.72 -15.21
N LYS A 208 -0.83 -12.41 -14.49
CA LYS A 208 0.10 -13.41 -13.94
C LYS A 208 0.50 -13.03 -12.51
N VAL A 209 0.50 -14.03 -11.64
CA VAL A 209 0.90 -13.92 -10.25
C VAL A 209 2.06 -14.86 -9.97
N LYS A 210 3.09 -14.38 -9.27
CA LYS A 210 4.18 -15.18 -8.75
C LYS A 210 4.41 -14.75 -7.29
N ASP A 211 4.41 -15.72 -6.37
CA ASP A 211 4.61 -15.49 -4.92
C ASP A 211 3.71 -14.37 -4.37
N GLY A 212 2.41 -14.42 -4.71
CA GLY A 212 1.40 -13.43 -4.31
C GLY A 212 1.51 -12.06 -4.99
N LYS A 213 2.53 -11.84 -5.83
CA LYS A 213 2.77 -10.55 -6.51
C LYS A 213 2.37 -10.61 -7.98
N SER A 214 1.67 -9.57 -8.44
CA SER A 214 1.34 -9.45 -9.87
C SER A 214 2.61 -9.17 -10.68
N THR A 215 2.94 -10.07 -11.61
CA THR A 215 4.05 -9.91 -12.56
C THR A 215 3.58 -9.39 -13.91
N GLN A 216 2.30 -9.57 -14.22
CA GLN A 216 1.63 -8.96 -15.37
C GLN A 216 0.23 -8.52 -14.95
N GLY A 217 -0.20 -7.39 -15.45
CA GLY A 217 -1.54 -6.85 -15.21
C GLY A 217 -1.88 -5.79 -16.22
N ILE A 218 -3.17 -5.53 -16.37
CA ILE A 218 -3.72 -4.51 -17.25
C ILE A 218 -4.68 -3.62 -16.46
N VAL A 219 -4.63 -2.33 -16.69
CA VAL A 219 -5.66 -1.40 -16.21
C VAL A 219 -6.93 -1.70 -17.00
N GLU A 220 -7.97 -2.05 -16.28
CA GLU A 220 -9.28 -2.38 -16.87
C GLU A 220 -10.35 -1.76 -15.97
N ARG A 221 -10.91 -0.66 -16.44
CA ARG A 221 -11.90 0.10 -15.67
C ARG A 221 -13.19 -0.70 -15.54
N HIS A 222 -13.82 -0.62 -14.38
CA HIS A 222 -15.07 -1.30 -14.09
C HIS A 222 -15.93 -0.45 -13.15
N GLU A 223 -17.01 0.10 -13.65
CA GLU A 223 -17.88 1.05 -12.91
C GLU A 223 -18.39 0.50 -11.58
N GLY A 224 -18.77 -0.78 -11.53
CA GLY A 224 -19.25 -1.42 -10.31
C GLY A 224 -18.13 -1.51 -9.24
N ILE A 225 -16.91 -1.85 -9.64
CA ILE A 225 -15.75 -1.88 -8.72
C ILE A 225 -15.46 -0.47 -8.21
N GLU A 226 -15.38 0.53 -9.11
CA GLU A 226 -15.09 1.91 -8.75
C GLU A 226 -16.16 2.49 -7.80
N SER A 227 -17.42 2.15 -8.02
CA SER A 227 -18.53 2.58 -7.15
C SER A 227 -18.42 2.00 -5.74
N TRP A 228 -18.14 0.71 -5.62
CA TRP A 228 -17.93 0.08 -4.32
C TRP A 228 -16.70 0.60 -3.59
N VAL A 229 -15.61 0.89 -4.29
CA VAL A 229 -14.40 1.49 -3.69
C VAL A 229 -14.71 2.86 -3.07
N LYS A 230 -15.56 3.68 -3.69
CA LYS A 230 -16.03 4.94 -3.10
C LYS A 230 -16.78 4.69 -1.80
N VAL A 231 -17.71 3.73 -1.78
CA VAL A 231 -18.44 3.34 -0.56
C VAL A 231 -17.47 2.85 0.53
N ILE A 232 -16.47 2.03 0.18
CA ILE A 232 -15.45 1.57 1.13
C ILE A 232 -14.72 2.77 1.76
N CYS A 233 -14.25 3.72 0.93
CA CYS A 233 -13.52 4.90 1.42
C CYS A 233 -14.42 5.86 2.23
N GLU A 234 -15.73 5.92 1.97
CA GLU A 234 -16.67 6.69 2.77
C GLU A 234 -16.90 6.08 4.16
N ARG A 235 -16.84 4.75 4.28
CA ARG A 235 -17.11 4.01 5.53
C ARG A 235 -15.86 3.77 6.37
N LEU A 236 -14.70 3.69 5.74
CA LEU A 236 -13.40 3.53 6.40
C LEU A 236 -12.44 4.60 5.85
N PRO A 237 -12.10 5.62 6.65
CA PRO A 237 -11.28 6.74 6.16
C PRO A 237 -9.85 6.29 5.89
N PHE A 238 -9.35 6.65 4.70
CA PHE A 238 -7.98 6.38 4.29
C PHE A 238 -7.26 7.68 3.92
N VAL A 239 -5.94 7.68 4.10
CA VAL A 239 -5.05 8.77 3.67
C VAL A 239 -3.86 8.19 2.91
N GLY A 240 -3.62 8.72 1.72
CA GLY A 240 -2.54 8.27 0.84
C GLY A 240 -2.87 7.00 0.06
N PRO A 241 -1.84 6.29 -0.41
CA PRO A 241 -1.99 5.10 -1.23
C PRO A 241 -2.53 3.91 -0.44
N ILE A 242 -3.56 3.26 -0.97
CA ILE A 242 -4.06 1.96 -0.50
C ILE A 242 -4.29 1.03 -1.68
N ASN A 243 -4.41 -0.25 -1.40
CA ASN A 243 -4.63 -1.28 -2.41
C ASN A 243 -5.74 -2.23 -1.96
N ILE A 244 -6.79 -2.34 -2.75
CA ILE A 244 -7.97 -3.17 -2.47
C ILE A 244 -7.98 -4.35 -3.42
N GLN A 245 -8.42 -5.53 -2.98
CA GLN A 245 -8.54 -6.73 -3.81
C GLN A 245 -9.98 -7.21 -3.84
N CYS A 246 -10.44 -7.58 -5.02
CA CYS A 246 -11.75 -8.20 -5.22
C CYS A 246 -11.72 -9.25 -6.33
N PHE A 247 -12.79 -10.03 -6.39
CA PHE A 247 -13.09 -10.93 -7.50
C PHE A 247 -14.34 -10.45 -8.22
N LEU A 248 -14.28 -10.48 -9.55
CA LEU A 248 -15.45 -10.39 -10.41
C LEU A 248 -15.84 -11.81 -10.81
N LEU A 249 -17.01 -12.24 -10.36
CA LEU A 249 -17.53 -13.58 -10.57
C LEU A 249 -18.18 -13.71 -11.96
N PRO A 250 -18.39 -14.93 -12.48
CA PRO A 250 -18.97 -15.14 -13.81
C PRO A 250 -20.40 -14.60 -13.98
N ASP A 251 -21.16 -14.46 -12.90
CA ASP A 251 -22.50 -13.87 -12.87
C ASP A 251 -22.50 -12.33 -12.82
N GLY A 252 -21.31 -11.71 -12.75
CA GLY A 252 -21.12 -10.27 -12.66
C GLY A 252 -21.04 -9.74 -11.23
N ASP A 253 -21.22 -10.58 -10.22
CA ASP A 253 -21.08 -10.18 -8.83
C ASP A 253 -19.62 -9.86 -8.49
N ILE A 254 -19.45 -8.86 -7.61
CA ILE A 254 -18.13 -8.44 -7.10
C ILE A 254 -18.04 -8.86 -5.64
N LYS A 255 -16.92 -9.46 -5.23
CA LYS A 255 -16.65 -9.76 -3.82
C LYS A 255 -15.28 -9.23 -3.39
N PHE A 256 -15.26 -8.33 -2.40
CA PHE A 256 -14.04 -7.73 -1.84
C PHE A 256 -13.44 -8.64 -0.79
N VAL A 257 -12.13 -8.87 -0.84
CA VAL A 257 -11.44 -9.88 -0.01
C VAL A 257 -10.37 -9.30 0.91
N GLU A 258 -9.76 -8.17 0.55
CA GLU A 258 -8.61 -7.62 1.28
C GLU A 258 -8.43 -6.14 1.00
N ILE A 259 -7.97 -5.40 2.02
CA ILE A 259 -7.47 -4.02 1.87
C ILE A 259 -6.05 -3.98 2.44
N ASN A 260 -5.11 -3.49 1.63
CA ASN A 260 -3.73 -3.22 2.05
C ASN A 260 -3.57 -1.70 2.21
N PRO A 261 -3.52 -1.14 3.43
CA PRO A 261 -3.54 0.31 3.66
C PRO A 261 -2.15 0.92 3.47
N ARG A 262 -1.48 0.61 2.36
CA ARG A 262 -0.11 1.00 2.03
C ARG A 262 0.18 0.89 0.53
N ILE A 263 1.32 1.42 0.14
CA ILE A 263 1.89 1.16 -1.19
C ILE A 263 2.14 -0.36 -1.37
N ALA A 264 1.57 -0.93 -2.42
CA ALA A 264 1.66 -2.35 -2.75
C ALA A 264 2.62 -2.60 -3.91
N GLY A 265 3.22 -3.79 -3.93
CA GLY A 265 4.20 -4.15 -4.97
C GLY A 265 3.68 -4.07 -6.42
N GLY A 266 2.36 -4.24 -6.64
CA GLY A 266 1.72 -4.12 -7.95
C GLY A 266 1.42 -2.68 -8.39
N MET A 267 1.49 -1.71 -7.51
CA MET A 267 1.00 -0.34 -7.69
C MET A 267 1.80 0.48 -8.71
N ALA A 268 2.96 -0.01 -9.17
CA ALA A 268 3.71 0.58 -10.27
C ALA A 268 2.83 0.84 -11.51
N LEU A 269 1.82 -0.02 -11.77
CA LEU A 269 0.91 0.17 -12.88
C LEU A 269 -0.07 1.32 -12.62
N GLY A 270 -0.56 1.48 -11.39
CA GLY A 270 -1.39 2.62 -10.99
C GLY A 270 -0.68 3.96 -11.16
N PHE A 271 0.59 4.04 -10.72
CA PHE A 271 1.46 5.22 -10.95
C PHE A 271 1.62 5.52 -12.45
N ALA A 272 1.92 4.50 -13.26
CA ALA A 272 2.12 4.68 -14.70
C ALA A 272 0.83 5.04 -15.44
N ALA A 273 -0.32 4.57 -14.97
CA ALA A 273 -1.63 4.82 -15.56
C ALA A 273 -2.21 6.20 -15.20
N THR A 274 -1.61 6.90 -14.27
CA THR A 274 -2.07 8.19 -13.76
C THR A 274 -0.92 9.21 -13.74
N GLU A 275 -0.34 9.41 -12.60
CA GLU A 275 0.80 10.30 -12.37
C GLU A 275 1.69 9.74 -11.24
N ASN A 276 2.79 10.41 -10.92
CA ASN A 276 3.64 10.03 -9.80
C ASN A 276 2.95 10.30 -8.46
N TRP A 277 2.55 9.27 -7.74
CA TRP A 277 1.84 9.44 -6.46
C TRP A 277 2.72 9.97 -5.33
N VAL A 278 4.05 10.00 -5.50
CA VAL A 278 4.93 10.71 -4.56
C VAL A 278 4.69 12.22 -4.65
N ASP A 279 4.48 12.75 -5.86
CA ASP A 279 4.09 14.16 -6.05
C ASP A 279 2.74 14.46 -5.41
N LEU A 280 1.76 13.54 -5.50
CA LEU A 280 0.47 13.68 -4.83
C LEU A 280 0.62 13.71 -3.31
N ILE A 281 1.44 12.82 -2.75
CA ILE A 281 1.76 12.80 -1.32
C ILE A 281 2.30 14.16 -0.88
N VAL A 282 3.30 14.68 -1.58
CA VAL A 282 3.93 15.95 -1.23
C VAL A 282 2.95 17.11 -1.39
N ARG A 283 2.32 17.25 -2.54
CA ARG A 283 1.40 18.36 -2.83
C ARG A 283 0.20 18.37 -1.88
N ASN A 284 -0.46 17.25 -1.70
CA ASN A 284 -1.72 17.20 -0.96
C ASN A 284 -1.53 16.85 0.53
N LEU A 285 -0.84 15.74 0.84
CA LEU A 285 -0.77 15.27 2.22
C LEU A 285 0.17 16.11 3.08
N ILE A 286 1.25 16.66 2.49
CA ILE A 286 2.22 17.47 3.21
C ILE A 286 1.88 18.96 3.09
N HIS A 287 1.69 19.48 1.87
CA HIS A 287 1.41 20.90 1.65
C HIS A 287 -0.06 21.29 1.69
N GLY A 288 -0.97 20.32 1.73
CA GLY A 288 -2.41 20.58 1.80
C GLY A 288 -3.01 21.19 0.53
N GLN A 289 -2.32 21.11 -0.59
CA GLN A 289 -2.82 21.62 -1.86
C GLN A 289 -3.97 20.74 -2.38
N PRO A 290 -5.01 21.33 -2.98
CA PRO A 290 -6.08 20.54 -3.59
C PRO A 290 -5.56 19.73 -4.78
N LEU A 291 -6.09 18.52 -4.95
CA LEU A 291 -5.78 17.69 -6.10
C LEU A 291 -6.75 17.95 -7.26
N SER A 292 -6.23 17.86 -8.47
CA SER A 292 -7.00 17.87 -9.72
C SER A 292 -6.61 16.64 -10.54
N PRO A 293 -7.20 15.46 -10.22
CA PRO A 293 -6.83 14.20 -10.86
C PRO A 293 -6.99 14.26 -12.37
N GLY A 294 -5.97 13.77 -13.09
CA GLY A 294 -6.04 13.56 -14.53
C GLY A 294 -6.79 12.26 -14.90
N PRO A 295 -6.88 11.94 -16.18
CA PRO A 295 -7.48 10.69 -16.64
C PRO A 295 -6.67 9.47 -16.22
N VAL A 296 -7.36 8.35 -16.04
CA VAL A 296 -6.73 7.04 -15.89
C VAL A 296 -6.54 6.42 -17.27
N LEU A 297 -5.32 5.97 -17.59
CA LEU A 297 -5.00 5.30 -18.86
C LEU A 297 -5.54 3.87 -18.84
N ASP A 298 -6.75 3.69 -19.37
CA ASP A 298 -7.36 2.37 -19.52
C ASP A 298 -6.62 1.53 -20.58
N GLY A 299 -6.54 0.22 -20.39
CA GLY A 299 -5.82 -0.68 -21.28
C GLY A 299 -4.29 -0.69 -21.14
N LEU A 300 -3.71 0.13 -20.25
CA LEU A 300 -2.26 0.11 -20.02
C LEU A 300 -1.84 -1.22 -19.38
N GLU A 301 -0.87 -1.91 -20.00
CA GLU A 301 -0.31 -3.17 -19.50
C GLU A 301 1.03 -2.98 -18.80
N MET A 302 1.22 -3.71 -17.70
CA MET A 302 2.52 -3.87 -17.04
C MET A 302 3.05 -5.30 -17.24
N ARG A 303 4.32 -5.38 -17.62
CA ARG A 303 5.08 -6.63 -17.69
C ARG A 303 6.38 -6.45 -16.93
N ARG A 304 6.57 -7.22 -15.84
CA ARG A 304 7.78 -7.14 -15.03
C ARG A 304 8.91 -7.95 -15.64
N TYR A 305 10.11 -7.44 -15.52
CA TYR A 305 11.35 -8.12 -15.83
C TYR A 305 12.32 -7.97 -14.64
N TYR A 306 13.32 -8.83 -14.59
CA TYR A 306 14.42 -8.72 -13.62
C TYR A 306 15.50 -7.80 -14.21
N ALA A 307 16.13 -7.03 -13.35
CA ALA A 307 17.30 -6.22 -13.67
C ALA A 307 18.33 -6.38 -12.55
N GLU A 308 19.60 -6.30 -12.90
CA GLU A 308 20.73 -6.46 -12.00
C GLU A 308 21.27 -5.08 -11.57
N VAL A 309 21.84 -5.05 -10.38
CA VAL A 309 22.76 -4.00 -9.93
C VAL A 309 24.11 -4.65 -9.68
N PHE A 310 25.17 -3.95 -10.06
CA PHE A 310 26.56 -4.45 -9.92
C PHE A 310 27.27 -3.60 -8.88
N VAL A 311 27.96 -4.28 -7.93
CA VAL A 311 28.72 -3.64 -6.85
C VAL A 311 30.18 -4.02 -7.03
N SER A 312 31.07 -3.03 -7.06
CA SER A 312 32.54 -3.20 -7.20
C SER A 312 33.23 -3.27 -5.84
#